data_b7b4401346698ee0e0770b7e9192ad2e
#
_entry.id   b7b4401346698ee0e0770b7e9192ad2e
#
_cell.length_a   1.000
_cell.length_b   1.000
_cell.length_c   1.000
_cell.angle_alpha   90.00
_cell.angle_beta   90.00
_cell.angle_gamma   90.00
#
_symmetry.space_group_name_H-M   'P 1'
#
loop_
_entity.id
_entity.type
_entity.pdbx_description
1 polymer ?
#
loop_
_entity_poly.entity_id
_entity_poly.type
_entity_poly.pdbx_seq_one_letter_code
_entity_poly.pdbx_strand_id
1 'polypeptide(L)'
;MRKRSALGALALSAVAYPFWEARRPRLRRYQLLKAPGMPGLKPEEASYIDGNLPDLRGGCCQSQRRYTGKESATIAVNRQQNPAWQIRILHLSDLHLWSGSEWLTEYVASLAEFTEIDFVALTGDNFCDASGLEMLRRALTPLMKLPGAFVFGSNDYYSGQFKVPLHYFFPEKKPKLRRVPDLPTAEFREFLTSGGWSDLNNQVDTLAITSPARQGRSAREISVALSGTDDPHIGRDEAVQVPDTWGKADFRLALTHAPYARVLDQYAACAADLVLAGHTHGGQVCLPGFGALVNNTDLPLSYSGGVHSWQLGTVDNPAPRVRLGKIYPPVDLQALRNQAGISNPTAARQTTVHIARGLGTSKFTPVRLACPPEAAIITISGLSSDK
;
A
#
# COMPACT_ATOMS: atom_id res chain seq x y z
N MET A 1 3.70 36.95 -33.81
CA MET A 1 2.97 35.65 -33.88
C MET A 1 3.63 34.51 -33.07
N ARG A 2 4.94 34.22 -33.19
CA ARG A 2 5.62 33.09 -32.50
C ARG A 2 5.49 33.05 -30.95
N LYS A 3 5.51 34.22 -30.27
CA LYS A 3 5.39 34.25 -28.79
C LYS A 3 3.99 33.87 -28.26
N ARG A 4 2.92 34.24 -29.01
CA ARG A 4 1.52 33.84 -28.63
C ARG A 4 1.27 32.37 -28.86
N SER A 5 1.87 31.75 -29.88
CA SER A 5 1.79 30.33 -30.16
C SER A 5 2.53 29.51 -29.08
N ALA A 6 3.68 29.98 -28.60
CA ALA A 6 4.44 29.30 -27.51
C ALA A 6 3.71 29.35 -26.18
N LEU A 7 3.07 30.47 -25.82
CA LEU A 7 2.25 30.58 -24.61
C LEU A 7 1.01 29.67 -24.66
N GLY A 8 0.36 29.60 -25.84
CA GLY A 8 -0.78 28.70 -26.03
C GLY A 8 -0.38 27.21 -25.92
N ALA A 9 0.77 26.82 -26.47
CA ALA A 9 1.29 25.46 -26.35
C ALA A 9 1.67 25.10 -24.89
N LEU A 10 2.29 26.03 -24.15
CA LEU A 10 2.59 25.85 -22.72
C LEU A 10 1.34 25.70 -21.87
N ALA A 11 0.31 26.52 -22.12
CA ALA A 11 -0.96 26.42 -21.40
C ALA A 11 -1.68 25.08 -21.68
N LEU A 12 -1.72 24.64 -22.95
CA LEU A 12 -2.28 23.32 -23.31
C LEU A 12 -1.49 22.17 -22.69
N SER A 13 -0.17 22.26 -22.66
CA SER A 13 0.69 21.24 -22.02
C SER A 13 0.45 21.16 -20.50
N ALA A 14 0.27 22.31 -19.83
CA ALA A 14 -0.01 22.36 -18.40
C ALA A 14 -1.36 21.72 -18.05
N VAL A 15 -2.37 21.87 -18.92
CA VAL A 15 -3.68 21.24 -18.73
C VAL A 15 -3.64 19.74 -19.07
N ALA A 16 -2.93 19.33 -20.11
CA ALA A 16 -2.88 17.95 -20.57
C ALA A 16 -1.97 17.07 -19.71
N TYR A 17 -0.93 17.63 -19.10
CA TYR A 17 0.08 16.89 -18.34
C TYR A 17 -0.50 16.06 -17.19
N PRO A 18 -1.43 16.55 -16.34
CA PRO A 18 -2.00 15.75 -15.24
C PRO A 18 -2.77 14.52 -15.71
N PHE A 19 -3.45 14.60 -16.87
CA PHE A 19 -4.14 13.45 -17.47
C PHE A 19 -3.16 12.44 -18.06
N TRP A 20 -2.08 12.91 -18.64
CA TRP A 20 -1.02 12.08 -19.20
C TRP A 20 -0.23 11.39 -18.08
N GLU A 21 0.11 12.10 -16.99
CA GLU A 21 0.80 11.50 -15.84
C GLU A 21 -0.05 10.42 -15.18
N ALA A 22 -1.37 10.60 -15.06
CA ALA A 22 -2.30 9.63 -14.48
C ALA A 22 -2.33 8.30 -15.24
N ARG A 23 -1.84 8.25 -16.47
CA ARG A 23 -1.75 7.03 -17.29
C ARG A 23 -0.33 6.47 -17.42
N ARG A 24 0.59 6.89 -16.56
CA ARG A 24 1.98 6.43 -16.56
C ARG A 24 2.34 5.76 -15.24
N PRO A 25 1.86 4.52 -15.01
CA PRO A 25 2.18 3.79 -13.80
C PRO A 25 3.68 3.52 -13.72
N ARG A 26 4.20 3.54 -12.51
CA ARG A 26 5.59 3.23 -12.20
C ARG A 26 5.64 2.00 -11.31
N LEU A 27 6.62 1.15 -11.55
CA LEU A 27 6.97 0.07 -10.63
C LEU A 27 8.13 0.54 -9.77
N ARG A 28 7.85 0.75 -8.47
CA ARG A 28 8.88 1.10 -7.49
C ARG A 28 9.41 -0.12 -6.78
N ARG A 29 10.68 -0.08 -6.43
CA ARG A 29 11.33 -1.13 -5.65
C ARG A 29 11.86 -0.53 -4.35
N TYR A 30 11.49 -1.14 -3.23
CA TYR A 30 11.95 -0.80 -1.90
C TYR A 30 12.73 -1.99 -1.35
N GLN A 31 13.82 -1.72 -0.64
CA GLN A 31 14.59 -2.73 0.08
C GLN A 31 14.56 -2.41 1.56
N LEU A 32 14.11 -3.36 2.36
CA LEU A 32 13.93 -3.23 3.79
C LEU A 32 14.66 -4.36 4.49
N LEU A 33 15.32 -4.03 5.61
CA LEU A 33 16.11 -4.98 6.39
C LEU A 33 15.40 -5.27 7.71
N LYS A 34 15.16 -6.56 8.00
CA LYS A 34 14.68 -7.04 9.29
C LYS A 34 15.86 -7.50 10.13
N ALA A 35 16.20 -6.75 11.16
CA ALA A 35 17.18 -7.14 12.14
C ALA A 35 16.55 -8.03 13.24
N PRO A 36 17.26 -9.06 13.75
CA PRO A 36 16.76 -9.90 14.82
C PRO A 36 16.41 -9.07 16.06
N GLY A 37 15.24 -9.37 16.68
CA GLY A 37 14.82 -8.73 17.92
C GLY A 37 14.43 -7.24 17.81
N MET A 38 14.53 -6.62 16.62
CA MET A 38 14.12 -5.24 16.42
C MET A 38 12.68 -5.16 15.86
N PRO A 39 11.83 -4.27 16.40
CA PRO A 39 10.53 -3.96 15.81
C PRO A 39 10.71 -3.10 14.55
N GLY A 40 9.85 -3.34 13.57
CA GLY A 40 9.89 -2.64 12.29
C GLY A 40 11.07 -3.04 11.41
N LEU A 41 11.20 -2.34 10.29
CA LEU A 41 12.21 -2.60 9.26
C LEU A 41 13.08 -1.34 9.07
N LYS A 42 14.33 -1.54 8.69
CA LYS A 42 15.20 -0.41 8.30
C LYS A 42 15.20 -0.28 6.79
N PRO A 43 14.99 0.89 6.22
CA PRO A 43 15.16 1.11 4.79
C PRO A 43 16.64 0.98 4.42
N GLU A 44 16.93 0.09 3.50
CA GLU A 44 18.30 -0.15 3.03
C GLU A 44 18.67 0.78 1.87
N GLU A 45 17.77 0.95 0.94
CA GLU A 45 17.78 1.97 -0.14
C GLU A 45 16.43 1.93 -0.87
N ALA A 46 15.88 3.09 -1.21
CA ALA A 46 14.80 3.18 -2.18
C ALA A 46 15.41 3.38 -3.57
N SER A 47 15.53 2.33 -4.36
CA SER A 47 15.96 2.45 -5.74
C SER A 47 14.74 2.60 -6.66
N TYR A 48 14.73 3.66 -7.46
CA TYR A 48 13.74 3.85 -8.51
C TYR A 48 14.19 3.08 -9.75
N ILE A 49 13.36 2.16 -10.21
CA ILE A 49 13.41 1.72 -11.59
C ILE A 49 12.20 2.40 -12.26
N ASP A 50 12.44 3.40 -13.07
CA ASP A 50 11.44 3.89 -14.02
C ASP A 50 11.21 2.76 -15.04
N GLY A 51 10.28 1.87 -14.74
CA GLY A 51 9.79 0.89 -15.69
C GLY A 51 8.76 1.55 -16.57
N ASN A 52 9.17 2.12 -17.69
CA ASN A 52 8.30 2.03 -18.86
C ASN A 52 8.01 0.54 -19.04
N LEU A 53 6.72 0.16 -19.25
CA LEU A 53 6.37 -1.13 -19.81
C LEU A 53 7.44 -1.50 -20.83
N PRO A 54 7.93 -2.76 -20.86
CA PRO A 54 8.67 -3.21 -22.02
C PRO A 54 7.76 -2.85 -23.20
N ASP A 55 8.27 -1.99 -24.09
CA ASP A 55 7.61 -1.73 -25.36
C ASP A 55 7.46 -3.09 -26.00
N LEU A 56 6.23 -3.59 -26.10
CA LEU A 56 5.92 -4.86 -26.78
C LEU A 56 6.37 -4.83 -28.23
N ARG A 57 7.02 -3.76 -28.69
CA ARG A 57 7.65 -3.55 -29.98
C ARG A 57 9.18 -3.46 -29.92
N GLY A 58 9.84 -4.02 -28.89
CA GLY A 58 11.29 -4.23 -28.89
C GLY A 58 12.12 -2.94 -28.85
N GLY A 59 12.45 -2.47 -27.67
CA GLY A 59 13.40 -1.37 -27.48
C GLY A 59 13.75 -1.18 -26.01
N CYS A 60 14.86 -1.78 -25.57
CA CYS A 60 15.38 -1.61 -24.21
C CYS A 60 15.99 -0.22 -24.05
N CYS A 61 15.42 0.64 -23.22
CA CYS A 61 16.06 1.86 -22.75
C CYS A 61 16.05 1.88 -21.22
N GLN A 62 17.14 1.36 -20.65
CA GLN A 62 17.45 1.48 -19.22
C GLN A 62 18.05 2.86 -18.96
N SER A 63 17.31 3.75 -18.32
CA SER A 63 17.89 4.92 -17.68
C SER A 63 17.69 4.84 -16.15
N GLN A 64 18.75 4.40 -15.48
CA GLN A 64 18.82 4.48 -14.00
C GLN A 64 19.07 5.95 -13.62
N ARG A 65 18.08 6.64 -13.09
CA ARG A 65 18.30 7.91 -12.38
C ARG A 65 18.23 7.64 -10.88
N ARG A 66 19.36 7.77 -10.20
CA ARG A 66 19.42 7.83 -8.74
C ARG A 66 18.85 9.17 -8.27
N TYR A 67 17.81 9.16 -7.48
CA TYR A 67 17.29 10.35 -6.83
C TYR A 67 17.80 10.36 -5.38
N THR A 68 18.75 11.24 -5.08
CA THR A 68 19.21 11.50 -3.70
C THR A 68 18.30 12.58 -3.10
N GLY A 69 17.19 12.17 -2.49
CA GLY A 69 16.42 13.04 -1.60
C GLY A 69 17.20 13.25 -0.30
N LYS A 70 17.44 14.50 0.06
CA LYS A 70 18.01 14.88 1.36
C LYS A 70 16.96 14.65 2.43
N GLU A 71 16.95 13.48 3.01
CA GLU A 71 16.49 13.08 4.35
C GLU A 71 16.55 11.56 4.43
N SER A 72 17.78 11.07 4.44
CA SER A 72 18.06 9.71 4.88
C SER A 72 19.25 9.79 5.78
N ALA A 73 19.04 9.54 7.06
CA ALA A 73 20.14 9.07 7.88
C ALA A 73 20.66 7.79 7.22
N THR A 74 21.68 7.92 6.39
CA THR A 74 22.39 6.81 5.76
C THR A 74 23.07 6.04 6.88
N ILE A 75 22.36 5.06 7.43
CA ILE A 75 23.01 4.02 8.22
C ILE A 75 23.70 3.16 7.16
N ALA A 76 25.01 3.30 7.02
CA ALA A 76 25.83 2.41 6.22
C ALA A 76 25.66 0.99 6.77
N VAL A 77 24.74 0.23 6.22
CA VAL A 77 24.63 -1.21 6.48
C VAL A 77 25.83 -1.84 5.76
N ASN A 78 26.65 -2.52 6.52
CA ASN A 78 27.82 -3.21 6.01
C ASN A 78 27.37 -4.23 4.94
N ARG A 79 27.71 -4.01 3.67
CA ARG A 79 27.31 -4.81 2.50
C ARG A 79 27.74 -6.30 2.54
N GLN A 80 28.34 -6.75 3.65
CA GLN A 80 28.86 -8.11 3.83
C GLN A 80 27.90 -9.06 4.55
N GLN A 81 26.75 -8.61 5.05
CA GLN A 81 25.79 -9.51 5.69
C GLN A 81 24.86 -10.12 4.65
N ASN A 82 25.10 -11.38 4.25
CA ASN A 82 24.15 -12.16 3.48
C ASN A 82 22.87 -12.37 4.31
N PRO A 83 21.69 -11.90 3.86
CA PRO A 83 20.45 -12.13 4.59
C PRO A 83 20.14 -13.63 4.67
N ALA A 84 19.62 -14.10 5.80
CA ALA A 84 19.24 -15.49 6.00
C ALA A 84 18.05 -15.91 5.11
N TRP A 85 17.17 -14.96 4.82
CA TRP A 85 16.02 -15.15 3.95
C TRP A 85 15.60 -13.82 3.28
N GLN A 86 14.78 -13.93 2.24
CA GLN A 86 14.26 -12.77 1.53
C GLN A 86 12.87 -13.07 0.98
N ILE A 87 11.94 -12.13 1.15
CA ILE A 87 10.59 -12.17 0.57
C ILE A 87 10.38 -10.89 -0.23
N ARG A 88 9.74 -10.98 -1.39
CA ARG A 88 9.37 -9.85 -2.25
C ARG A 88 7.87 -9.79 -2.39
N ILE A 89 7.32 -8.72 -1.86
CA ILE A 89 5.89 -8.45 -1.84
C ILE A 89 5.56 -7.48 -2.97
N LEU A 90 4.67 -7.87 -3.88
CA LEU A 90 4.01 -6.94 -4.79
C LEU A 90 2.86 -6.30 -4.04
N HIS A 91 2.96 -5.01 -3.79
CA HIS A 91 1.90 -4.22 -3.16
C HIS A 91 1.11 -3.46 -4.22
N LEU A 92 -0.17 -3.80 -4.35
CA LEU A 92 -1.16 -3.16 -5.21
C LEU A 92 -2.22 -2.48 -4.35
N SER A 93 -2.66 -1.29 -4.74
CA SER A 93 -3.68 -0.52 -4.04
C SER A 93 -4.38 0.46 -4.96
N ASP A 94 -5.61 0.79 -4.63
CA ASP A 94 -6.37 1.87 -5.26
C ASP A 94 -6.41 1.71 -6.80
N LEU A 95 -6.84 0.55 -7.28
CA LEU A 95 -6.89 0.24 -8.71
C LEU A 95 -7.99 1.02 -9.42
N HIS A 96 -9.13 1.25 -8.75
CA HIS A 96 -10.30 1.97 -9.28
C HIS A 96 -10.67 1.54 -10.71
N LEU A 97 -10.72 0.22 -10.96
CA LEU A 97 -11.03 -0.30 -12.29
C LEU A 97 -12.51 -0.16 -12.64
N TRP A 98 -12.74 0.06 -13.91
CA TRP A 98 -14.03 0.12 -14.58
C TRP A 98 -13.86 -0.26 -16.04
N SER A 99 -14.91 -0.45 -16.81
CA SER A 99 -14.86 -0.93 -18.20
C SER A 99 -13.96 -0.11 -19.15
N GLY A 100 -13.63 1.14 -18.80
CA GLY A 100 -12.71 1.99 -19.57
C GLY A 100 -11.24 1.94 -19.09
N SER A 101 -10.90 1.05 -18.16
CA SER A 101 -9.56 0.95 -17.55
C SER A 101 -8.68 -0.11 -18.21
N GLU A 102 -8.89 -0.46 -19.48
CA GLU A 102 -8.18 -1.53 -20.20
C GLU A 102 -6.66 -1.44 -20.03
N TRP A 103 -6.08 -0.26 -20.26
CA TRP A 103 -4.65 -0.02 -20.14
C TRP A 103 -4.08 -0.38 -18.74
N LEU A 104 -4.87 -0.14 -17.67
CA LEU A 104 -4.44 -0.44 -16.30
C LEU A 104 -4.64 -1.92 -15.98
N THR A 105 -5.70 -2.52 -16.52
CA THR A 105 -5.94 -3.96 -16.47
C THR A 105 -4.77 -4.74 -17.06
N GLU A 106 -4.33 -4.36 -18.26
CA GLU A 106 -3.18 -4.96 -18.95
C GLU A 106 -1.87 -4.73 -18.17
N TYR A 107 -1.67 -3.51 -17.65
CA TYR A 107 -0.49 -3.22 -16.83
C TYR A 107 -0.42 -4.11 -15.59
N VAL A 108 -1.51 -4.23 -14.82
CA VAL A 108 -1.52 -5.07 -13.61
C VAL A 108 -1.30 -6.54 -13.96
N ALA A 109 -1.95 -7.05 -15.02
CA ALA A 109 -1.76 -8.42 -15.49
C ALA A 109 -0.30 -8.69 -15.87
N SER A 110 0.37 -7.74 -16.54
CA SER A 110 1.78 -7.87 -16.95
C SER A 110 2.76 -7.96 -15.79
N LEU A 111 2.38 -7.49 -14.59
CA LEU A 111 3.24 -7.63 -13.40
C LEU A 111 3.49 -9.10 -13.01
N ALA A 112 2.63 -10.02 -13.44
CA ALA A 112 2.82 -11.46 -13.24
C ALA A 112 4.01 -12.05 -14.01
N GLU A 113 4.56 -11.35 -15.00
CA GLU A 113 5.75 -11.73 -15.75
C GLU A 113 7.04 -11.54 -14.95
N PHE A 114 6.99 -10.73 -13.89
CA PHE A 114 8.13 -10.55 -12.99
C PHE A 114 8.31 -11.80 -12.12
N THR A 115 9.34 -12.57 -12.38
CA THR A 115 9.68 -13.81 -11.65
C THR A 115 10.18 -13.57 -10.23
N GLU A 116 10.30 -12.30 -9.84
CA GLU A 116 10.86 -11.90 -8.56
C GLU A 116 9.80 -11.68 -7.46
N ILE A 117 8.52 -11.94 -7.72
CA ILE A 117 7.44 -11.75 -6.74
C ILE A 117 7.21 -13.07 -6.01
N ASP A 118 7.19 -13.00 -4.67
CA ASP A 118 6.96 -14.16 -3.80
C ASP A 118 5.58 -14.08 -3.11
N PHE A 119 4.97 -12.89 -3.04
CA PHE A 119 3.68 -12.65 -2.39
C PHE A 119 2.98 -11.41 -2.99
N VAL A 120 1.66 -11.41 -3.03
CA VAL A 120 0.85 -10.26 -3.48
C VAL A 120 0.02 -9.71 -2.33
N ALA A 121 0.09 -8.42 -2.09
CA ALA A 121 -0.74 -7.71 -1.13
C ALA A 121 -1.63 -6.70 -1.86
N LEU A 122 -2.96 -6.77 -1.65
CA LEU A 122 -3.94 -5.89 -2.24
C LEU A 122 -4.66 -5.10 -1.14
N THR A 123 -4.50 -3.78 -1.12
CA THR A 123 -4.96 -2.94 0.01
C THR A 123 -6.17 -2.08 -0.31
N GLY A 124 -7.07 -2.57 -1.17
CA GLY A 124 -8.42 -2.01 -1.33
C GLY A 124 -8.56 -0.90 -2.36
N ASP A 125 -9.78 -0.38 -2.45
CA ASP A 125 -10.27 0.59 -3.44
C ASP A 125 -10.04 0.10 -4.88
N ASN A 126 -10.50 -1.13 -5.15
CA ASN A 126 -10.27 -1.81 -6.42
C ASN A 126 -11.27 -1.40 -7.50
N PHE A 127 -12.50 -1.06 -7.12
CA PHE A 127 -13.55 -0.65 -8.04
C PHE A 127 -13.66 0.86 -8.20
N CYS A 128 -14.03 1.30 -9.40
CA CYS A 128 -14.64 2.59 -9.61
C CYS A 128 -16.18 2.48 -9.66
N ASP A 129 -16.66 1.42 -10.31
CA ASP A 129 -18.07 1.01 -10.36
C ASP A 129 -18.17 -0.50 -10.64
N ALA A 130 -19.40 -1.05 -10.67
CA ALA A 130 -19.64 -2.48 -10.83
C ALA A 130 -19.08 -3.08 -12.14
N SER A 131 -18.87 -2.28 -13.18
CA SER A 131 -18.25 -2.75 -14.45
C SER A 131 -16.78 -3.12 -14.28
N GLY A 132 -16.15 -2.76 -13.15
CA GLY A 132 -14.78 -3.08 -12.81
C GLY A 132 -14.53 -4.55 -12.47
N LEU A 133 -15.58 -5.35 -12.15
CA LEU A 133 -15.39 -6.74 -11.72
C LEU A 133 -14.65 -7.59 -12.78
N GLU A 134 -15.08 -7.48 -14.03
CA GLU A 134 -14.43 -8.20 -15.12
C GLU A 134 -12.98 -7.73 -15.35
N MET A 135 -12.76 -6.43 -15.24
CA MET A 135 -11.42 -5.85 -15.35
C MET A 135 -10.50 -6.36 -14.23
N LEU A 136 -11.01 -6.45 -12.99
CA LEU A 136 -10.29 -6.98 -11.84
C LEU A 136 -9.95 -8.46 -12.02
N ARG A 137 -10.89 -9.27 -12.48
CA ARG A 137 -10.64 -10.69 -12.78
C ARG A 137 -9.51 -10.84 -13.81
N ARG A 138 -9.57 -10.12 -14.91
CA ARG A 138 -8.53 -10.15 -15.95
C ARG A 138 -7.17 -9.67 -15.44
N ALA A 139 -7.16 -8.60 -14.64
CA ALA A 139 -5.94 -8.02 -14.09
C ALA A 139 -5.24 -8.95 -13.09
N LEU A 140 -6.03 -9.61 -12.21
CA LEU A 140 -5.48 -10.35 -11.07
C LEU A 140 -5.29 -11.85 -11.33
N THR A 141 -6.04 -12.47 -12.26
CA THR A 141 -5.91 -13.91 -12.58
C THR A 141 -4.45 -14.35 -12.82
N PRO A 142 -3.61 -13.63 -13.58
CA PRO A 142 -2.22 -14.04 -13.77
C PRO A 142 -1.38 -14.02 -12.48
N LEU A 143 -1.77 -13.23 -11.47
CA LEU A 143 -1.11 -13.12 -10.17
C LEU A 143 -1.58 -14.20 -9.18
N MET A 144 -2.74 -14.84 -9.39
CA MET A 144 -3.31 -15.87 -8.50
C MET A 144 -2.43 -17.12 -8.34
N LYS A 145 -1.42 -17.32 -9.20
CA LYS A 145 -0.40 -18.37 -9.02
C LYS A 145 0.51 -18.13 -7.81
N LEU A 146 0.51 -16.94 -7.25
CA LEU A 146 1.29 -16.54 -6.08
C LEU A 146 0.39 -16.49 -4.86
N PRO A 147 0.89 -16.83 -3.67
CA PRO A 147 0.16 -16.55 -2.43
C PRO A 147 -0.09 -15.07 -2.29
N GLY A 148 -1.19 -14.70 -1.69
CA GLY A 148 -1.55 -13.30 -1.51
C GLY A 148 -2.50 -13.08 -0.35
N ALA A 149 -2.71 -11.82 -0.01
CA ALA A 149 -3.72 -11.39 0.95
C ALA A 149 -4.33 -10.06 0.53
N PHE A 150 -5.53 -9.80 1.00
CA PHE A 150 -6.24 -8.57 0.67
C PHE A 150 -7.05 -8.00 1.84
N VAL A 151 -7.24 -6.69 1.79
CA VAL A 151 -8.25 -5.95 2.53
C VAL A 151 -9.03 -5.06 1.56
N PHE A 152 -10.25 -4.67 1.94
CA PHE A 152 -11.10 -3.80 1.15
C PHE A 152 -11.05 -2.35 1.60
N GLY A 153 -11.27 -1.43 0.66
CA GLY A 153 -11.49 -0.02 0.89
C GLY A 153 -12.94 0.38 0.61
N SER A 154 -13.24 1.65 0.76
CA SER A 154 -14.59 2.19 0.57
C SER A 154 -15.15 1.94 -0.82
N ASN A 155 -14.30 1.98 -1.84
CA ASN A 155 -14.67 1.73 -3.24
C ASN A 155 -14.61 0.22 -3.61
N ASP A 156 -14.62 -0.67 -2.62
CA ASP A 156 -14.97 -2.08 -2.79
C ASP A 156 -16.40 -2.38 -2.32
N TYR A 157 -17.01 -1.43 -1.60
CA TYR A 157 -18.39 -1.51 -1.12
C TYR A 157 -19.33 -0.54 -1.84
N TYR A 158 -18.85 0.67 -2.15
CA TYR A 158 -19.65 1.78 -2.64
C TYR A 158 -19.07 2.37 -3.92
N SER A 159 -19.90 2.43 -4.97
CA SER A 159 -19.49 3.04 -6.24
C SER A 159 -19.07 4.51 -6.06
N GLY A 160 -18.04 4.91 -6.80
CA GLY A 160 -17.54 6.27 -6.81
C GLY A 160 -18.61 7.28 -7.23
N GLN A 161 -18.63 8.42 -6.55
CA GLN A 161 -19.54 9.53 -6.88
C GLN A 161 -18.75 10.72 -7.41
N PHE A 162 -19.38 11.49 -8.28
CA PHE A 162 -18.85 12.78 -8.68
C PHE A 162 -18.78 13.70 -7.46
N LYS A 163 -17.56 14.15 -7.12
CA LYS A 163 -17.31 15.18 -6.10
C LYS A 163 -16.66 16.38 -6.78
N VAL A 164 -17.17 17.57 -6.50
CA VAL A 164 -16.53 18.80 -6.98
C VAL A 164 -15.12 18.87 -6.39
N PRO A 165 -14.05 19.01 -7.20
CA PRO A 165 -12.66 18.98 -6.71
C PRO A 165 -12.35 19.98 -5.59
N LEU A 166 -13.04 21.15 -5.58
CA LEU A 166 -12.89 22.14 -4.51
C LEU A 166 -13.31 21.61 -3.11
N HIS A 167 -14.17 20.59 -3.02
CA HIS A 167 -14.57 20.03 -1.72
C HIS A 167 -13.43 19.34 -0.96
N TYR A 168 -12.35 18.95 -1.65
CA TYR A 168 -11.17 18.40 -0.97
C TYR A 168 -10.43 19.43 -0.12
N PHE A 169 -10.58 20.72 -0.42
CA PHE A 169 -10.00 21.83 0.35
C PHE A 169 -10.92 22.35 1.46
N PHE A 170 -12.18 21.89 1.51
CA PHE A 170 -13.17 22.31 2.51
C PHE A 170 -13.81 21.10 3.18
N PRO A 171 -13.19 20.52 4.23
CA PRO A 171 -13.58 19.23 4.83
C PRO A 171 -14.90 19.27 5.64
N GLU A 172 -15.57 20.40 5.75
CA GLU A 172 -16.71 20.59 6.67
C GLU A 172 -18.00 19.82 6.29
N LYS A 173 -18.10 19.25 5.11
CA LYS A 173 -19.25 18.42 4.74
C LYS A 173 -18.81 16.96 4.59
N LYS A 174 -18.84 16.22 5.70
CA LYS A 174 -18.69 14.76 5.65
C LYS A 174 -19.69 14.18 4.66
N PRO A 175 -19.28 13.38 3.66
CA PRO A 175 -20.20 12.74 2.76
C PRO A 175 -21.17 11.88 3.58
N LYS A 176 -22.46 11.91 3.23
CA LYS A 176 -23.43 11.01 3.86
C LYS A 176 -23.02 9.58 3.52
N LEU A 177 -22.67 8.81 4.56
CA LEU A 177 -22.32 7.41 4.39
C LEU A 177 -23.50 6.69 3.74
N ARG A 178 -23.28 6.06 2.59
CA ARG A 178 -24.28 5.17 2.01
C ARG A 178 -24.48 3.99 2.96
N ARG A 179 -25.72 3.65 3.24
CA ARG A 179 -26.03 2.57 4.19
C ARG A 179 -26.03 1.18 3.55
N VAL A 180 -26.16 1.12 2.23
CA VAL A 180 -26.26 -0.13 1.48
C VAL A 180 -25.14 -0.16 0.44
N PRO A 181 -24.26 -1.17 0.49
CA PRO A 181 -23.27 -1.41 -0.56
C PRO A 181 -23.95 -1.64 -1.91
N ASP A 182 -23.34 -1.13 -3.00
CA ASP A 182 -23.86 -1.19 -4.37
C ASP A 182 -22.85 -1.79 -5.37
N LEU A 183 -21.75 -2.34 -4.88
CA LEU A 183 -20.73 -3.03 -5.68
C LEU A 183 -20.79 -4.56 -5.48
N PRO A 184 -20.29 -5.36 -6.43
CA PRO A 184 -20.27 -6.82 -6.36
C PRO A 184 -19.15 -7.32 -5.42
N THR A 185 -19.10 -6.81 -4.19
CA THR A 185 -18.06 -7.09 -3.19
C THR A 185 -17.99 -8.57 -2.84
N ALA A 186 -19.14 -9.23 -2.73
CA ALA A 186 -19.19 -10.67 -2.40
C ALA A 186 -18.56 -11.52 -3.49
N GLU A 187 -18.90 -11.25 -4.76
CA GLU A 187 -18.34 -11.97 -5.90
C GLU A 187 -16.84 -11.74 -6.07
N PHE A 188 -16.38 -10.52 -5.77
CA PHE A 188 -14.96 -10.22 -5.81
C PHE A 188 -14.19 -10.90 -4.67
N ARG A 189 -14.78 -10.95 -3.47
CA ARG A 189 -14.24 -11.69 -2.33
C ARG A 189 -14.10 -13.18 -2.66
N GLU A 190 -15.15 -13.78 -3.20
CA GLU A 190 -15.15 -15.18 -3.63
C GLU A 190 -14.07 -15.45 -4.70
N PHE A 191 -13.92 -14.57 -5.67
CA PHE A 191 -12.87 -14.67 -6.69
C PHE A 191 -11.47 -14.68 -6.07
N LEU A 192 -11.17 -13.76 -5.11
CA LEU A 192 -9.87 -13.67 -4.47
C LEU A 192 -9.60 -14.89 -3.58
N THR A 193 -10.57 -15.31 -2.76
CA THR A 193 -10.42 -16.45 -1.84
C THR A 193 -10.36 -17.79 -2.58
N SER A 194 -11.13 -17.98 -3.65
CA SER A 194 -11.03 -19.17 -4.51
C SER A 194 -9.68 -19.26 -5.24
N GLY A 195 -9.02 -18.11 -5.48
CA GLY A 195 -7.65 -18.03 -5.97
C GLY A 195 -6.58 -18.31 -4.92
N GLY A 196 -6.98 -18.60 -3.67
CA GLY A 196 -6.06 -18.93 -2.56
C GLY A 196 -5.52 -17.71 -1.80
N TRP A 197 -6.08 -16.52 -2.01
CA TRP A 197 -5.66 -15.34 -1.24
C TRP A 197 -6.40 -15.22 0.09
N SER A 198 -5.67 -14.84 1.15
CA SER A 198 -6.23 -14.64 2.49
C SER A 198 -7.06 -13.37 2.57
N ASP A 199 -8.32 -13.49 3.00
CA ASP A 199 -9.17 -12.35 3.36
C ASP A 199 -8.78 -11.85 4.75
N LEU A 200 -8.25 -10.64 4.82
CA LEU A 200 -7.81 -10.01 6.07
C LEU A 200 -8.73 -8.87 6.53
N ASN A 201 -9.96 -8.79 6.04
CA ASN A 201 -10.95 -7.80 6.51
C ASN A 201 -11.39 -8.10 7.94
N ASN A 202 -10.72 -7.49 8.93
CA ASN A 202 -10.83 -7.80 10.36
C ASN A 202 -10.52 -9.28 10.68
N GLN A 203 -9.56 -9.85 9.97
CA GLN A 203 -9.18 -11.26 10.08
C GLN A 203 -7.66 -11.39 10.21
N VAL A 204 -7.25 -12.58 10.58
CA VAL A 204 -5.85 -12.98 10.74
C VAL A 204 -5.59 -14.29 10.02
N ASP A 205 -4.34 -14.52 9.62
CA ASP A 205 -3.91 -15.76 9.00
C ASP A 205 -2.42 -16.03 9.30
N THR A 206 -1.94 -17.20 8.92
CA THR A 206 -0.51 -17.55 8.97
C THR A 206 -0.16 -18.37 7.74
N LEU A 207 0.80 -17.89 6.98
CA LEU A 207 1.26 -18.55 5.76
C LEU A 207 2.73 -18.95 5.88
N ALA A 208 3.07 -20.02 5.20
CA ALA A 208 4.45 -20.39 4.91
C ALA A 208 4.81 -19.95 3.48
N ILE A 209 5.82 -19.10 3.35
CA ILE A 209 6.28 -18.61 2.06
C ILE A 209 7.70 -19.12 1.82
N THR A 210 7.93 -19.75 0.68
CA THR A 210 9.27 -20.21 0.31
C THR A 210 10.13 -19.02 -0.13
N SER A 211 11.16 -18.69 0.66
CA SER A 211 12.26 -17.84 0.20
C SER A 211 13.15 -18.67 -0.71
N PRO A 212 13.23 -18.36 -2.02
CA PRO A 212 13.96 -19.21 -2.97
C PRO A 212 15.47 -19.17 -2.71
N ALA A 213 16.16 -20.24 -3.10
CA ALA A 213 17.62 -20.29 -3.06
C ALA A 213 18.20 -19.23 -4.00
N ARG A 214 19.09 -18.40 -3.50
CA ARG A 214 19.78 -17.33 -4.26
C ARG A 214 21.16 -17.03 -3.68
N GLN A 215 22.13 -16.76 -4.57
CA GLN A 215 23.46 -16.25 -4.21
C GLN A 215 24.12 -16.98 -3.01
N GLY A 216 24.17 -18.32 -3.06
CA GLY A 216 24.80 -19.14 -1.99
C GLY A 216 23.89 -19.42 -0.79
N ARG A 217 22.60 -19.06 -0.83
CA ARG A 217 21.60 -19.44 0.18
C ARG A 217 20.75 -20.61 -0.31
N SER A 218 20.45 -21.52 0.60
CA SER A 218 19.44 -22.56 0.37
C SER A 218 18.04 -21.97 0.38
N ALA A 219 17.08 -22.60 -0.28
CA ALA A 219 15.68 -22.28 -0.10
C ALA A 219 15.28 -22.49 1.36
N ARG A 220 14.47 -21.58 1.89
CA ARG A 220 13.96 -21.65 3.26
C ARG A 220 12.48 -21.32 3.29
N GLU A 221 11.73 -22.02 4.09
CA GLU A 221 10.35 -21.68 4.42
C GLU A 221 10.33 -20.60 5.51
N ILE A 222 9.54 -19.56 5.29
CA ILE A 222 9.39 -18.39 6.16
C ILE A 222 7.97 -18.39 6.69
N SER A 223 7.82 -18.41 8.01
CA SER A 223 6.52 -18.22 8.67
C SER A 223 6.14 -16.73 8.63
N VAL A 224 5.04 -16.41 7.95
CA VAL A 224 4.49 -15.06 7.86
C VAL A 224 3.16 -15.01 8.60
N ALA A 225 3.11 -14.30 9.72
CA ALA A 225 1.87 -14.02 10.41
C ALA A 225 1.19 -12.78 9.80
N LEU A 226 -0.08 -12.90 9.49
CA LEU A 226 -0.88 -11.91 8.80
C LEU A 226 -1.97 -11.35 9.72
N SER A 227 -2.20 -10.05 9.66
CA SER A 227 -3.30 -9.36 10.31
C SER A 227 -3.86 -8.28 9.39
N GLY A 228 -5.15 -8.07 9.39
CA GLY A 228 -5.73 -6.99 8.62
C GLY A 228 -6.96 -6.36 9.25
N THR A 229 -7.26 -5.14 8.82
CA THR A 229 -8.49 -4.43 9.19
C THR A 229 -9.33 -4.16 7.93
N ASP A 230 -10.65 -4.28 8.05
CA ASP A 230 -11.58 -3.69 7.08
C ASP A 230 -11.42 -2.16 7.09
N ASP A 231 -12.03 -1.44 6.18
CA ASP A 231 -11.72 -0.03 5.90
C ASP A 231 -11.97 0.91 7.08
N PRO A 232 -10.89 1.52 7.63
CA PRO A 232 -11.01 2.51 8.70
C PRO A 232 -11.66 3.83 8.27
N HIS A 233 -11.60 4.17 6.97
CA HIS A 233 -12.15 5.43 6.44
C HIS A 233 -13.67 5.51 6.58
N ILE A 234 -14.35 4.38 6.41
CA ILE A 234 -15.81 4.26 6.57
C ILE A 234 -16.20 3.59 7.89
N GLY A 235 -15.26 3.43 8.82
CA GLY A 235 -15.48 2.89 10.15
C GLY A 235 -15.87 1.42 10.18
N ARG A 236 -15.45 0.62 9.20
CA ARG A 236 -15.68 -0.83 9.16
C ARG A 236 -14.62 -1.63 9.90
N ASP A 237 -13.49 -0.99 10.21
CA ASP A 237 -12.43 -1.62 11.01
C ASP A 237 -12.92 -2.03 12.40
N GLU A 238 -12.36 -3.11 12.91
CA GLU A 238 -12.49 -3.55 14.29
C GLU A 238 -11.16 -3.35 15.03
N ALA A 239 -11.11 -3.70 16.31
CA ALA A 239 -9.85 -3.74 17.03
C ALA A 239 -8.90 -4.73 16.34
N VAL A 240 -7.63 -4.33 16.18
CA VAL A 240 -6.61 -5.19 15.57
C VAL A 240 -6.53 -6.49 16.36
N GLN A 241 -6.54 -7.59 15.63
CA GLN A 241 -6.30 -8.94 16.16
C GLN A 241 -5.00 -9.46 15.54
N VAL A 242 -4.33 -10.36 16.25
CA VAL A 242 -3.14 -11.06 15.77
C VAL A 242 -3.28 -12.55 15.99
N PRO A 243 -2.76 -13.42 15.09
CA PRO A 243 -2.83 -14.86 15.30
C PRO A 243 -1.90 -15.30 16.43
N ASP A 244 -2.15 -16.47 17.01
CA ASP A 244 -1.32 -17.05 18.09
C ASP A 244 0.14 -17.27 17.67
N THR A 245 0.40 -17.36 16.37
CA THR A 245 1.73 -17.49 15.79
C THR A 245 2.50 -16.17 15.73
N TRP A 246 1.83 -15.01 15.97
CA TRP A 246 2.39 -13.68 15.76
C TRP A 246 3.75 -13.47 16.42
N GLY A 247 3.86 -13.81 17.70
CA GLY A 247 5.10 -13.64 18.47
C GLY A 247 6.26 -14.56 18.04
N LYS A 248 5.95 -15.63 17.28
CA LYS A 248 6.92 -16.66 16.85
C LYS A 248 7.22 -16.62 15.35
N ALA A 249 6.49 -15.83 14.57
CA ALA A 249 6.66 -15.74 13.13
C ALA A 249 7.99 -15.10 12.76
N ASP A 250 8.59 -15.54 11.65
CA ASP A 250 9.77 -14.91 11.07
C ASP A 250 9.46 -13.49 10.61
N PHE A 251 8.22 -13.26 10.12
CA PHE A 251 7.78 -11.96 9.62
C PHE A 251 6.31 -11.68 9.96
N ARG A 252 6.01 -10.47 10.43
CA ARG A 252 4.69 -10.01 10.85
C ARG A 252 4.21 -8.91 9.90
N LEU A 253 3.27 -9.26 9.03
CA LEU A 253 2.73 -8.39 8.00
C LEU A 253 1.29 -7.98 8.35
N ALA A 254 1.03 -6.69 8.30
CA ALA A 254 -0.30 -6.13 8.49
C ALA A 254 -0.79 -5.41 7.24
N LEU A 255 -2.10 -5.52 6.96
CA LEU A 255 -2.77 -4.82 5.87
C LEU A 255 -3.90 -3.94 6.41
N THR A 256 -4.01 -2.73 5.90
CA THR A 256 -5.15 -1.84 6.13
C THR A 256 -5.38 -0.99 4.88
N HIS A 257 -6.62 -0.64 4.55
CA HIS A 257 -6.81 0.25 3.41
C HIS A 257 -6.35 1.67 3.76
N ALA A 258 -6.97 2.30 4.73
CA ALA A 258 -6.67 3.68 5.09
C ALA A 258 -5.75 3.76 6.32
N PRO A 259 -4.58 4.44 6.23
CA PRO A 259 -3.59 4.50 7.30
C PRO A 259 -3.97 5.55 8.36
N TYR A 260 -5.03 5.31 9.12
CA TYR A 260 -5.36 6.16 10.26
C TYR A 260 -4.41 5.94 11.44
N ALA A 261 -4.02 7.02 12.14
CA ALA A 261 -3.09 6.97 13.27
C ALA A 261 -3.51 5.94 14.33
N ARG A 262 -4.81 5.88 14.68
CA ARG A 262 -5.35 4.90 15.64
C ARG A 262 -5.15 3.44 15.25
N VAL A 263 -5.08 3.15 13.95
CA VAL A 263 -4.83 1.78 13.44
C VAL A 263 -3.34 1.50 13.43
N LEU A 264 -2.52 2.45 12.98
CA LEU A 264 -1.07 2.34 13.00
C LEU A 264 -0.52 2.19 14.43
N ASP A 265 -1.13 2.88 15.39
CA ASP A 265 -0.79 2.75 16.82
C ASP A 265 -1.04 1.33 17.37
N GLN A 266 -2.13 0.68 16.94
CA GLN A 266 -2.40 -0.71 17.31
C GLN A 266 -1.34 -1.65 16.71
N TYR A 267 -1.00 -1.47 15.43
CA TYR A 267 0.05 -2.28 14.80
C TYR A 267 1.45 -2.02 15.38
N ALA A 268 1.75 -0.80 15.78
CA ALA A 268 2.97 -0.50 16.53
C ALA A 268 2.96 -1.16 17.92
N ALA A 269 1.80 -1.19 18.60
CA ALA A 269 1.65 -1.81 19.91
C ALA A 269 1.85 -3.34 19.88
N CYS A 270 1.44 -4.02 18.80
CA CYS A 270 1.68 -5.45 18.63
C CYS A 270 3.00 -5.75 17.86
N ALA A 271 3.85 -4.75 17.65
CA ALA A 271 5.14 -4.86 16.99
C ALA A 271 5.07 -5.51 15.59
N ALA A 272 4.09 -5.11 14.78
CA ALA A 272 4.08 -5.46 13.36
C ALA A 272 5.41 -5.03 12.70
N ASP A 273 5.98 -5.88 11.85
CA ASP A 273 7.22 -5.54 11.15
C ASP A 273 6.95 -4.58 9.99
N LEU A 274 5.86 -4.82 9.26
CA LEU A 274 5.43 -3.98 8.14
C LEU A 274 3.91 -3.85 8.12
N VAL A 275 3.43 -2.63 7.93
CA VAL A 275 2.04 -2.32 7.60
C VAL A 275 1.97 -1.85 6.16
N LEU A 276 1.08 -2.42 5.36
CA LEU A 276 0.80 -1.98 3.99
C LEU A 276 -0.54 -1.25 3.97
N ALA A 277 -0.55 -0.05 3.38
CA ALA A 277 -1.73 0.79 3.30
C ALA A 277 -1.85 1.49 1.95
N GLY A 278 -3.07 1.93 1.60
CA GLY A 278 -3.42 2.69 0.42
C GLY A 278 -4.10 4.01 0.72
N HIS A 279 -5.23 4.28 0.05
CA HIS A 279 -6.20 5.35 0.31
C HIS A 279 -5.74 6.79 0.00
N THR A 280 -4.51 7.14 0.29
CA THR A 280 -4.01 8.52 0.20
C THR A 280 -3.77 8.99 -1.24
N HIS A 281 -3.64 8.06 -2.18
CA HIS A 281 -3.23 8.30 -3.57
C HIS A 281 -1.92 9.12 -3.69
N GLY A 282 -1.08 9.14 -2.64
CA GLY A 282 0.10 10.01 -2.58
C GLY A 282 -0.24 11.50 -2.56
N GLY A 283 -1.50 11.85 -2.22
CA GLY A 283 -2.06 13.19 -2.33
C GLY A 283 -2.59 13.54 -3.73
N GLN A 284 -2.43 12.65 -4.72
CA GLN A 284 -2.90 12.74 -6.10
C GLN A 284 -2.41 14.00 -6.86
N VAL A 285 -2.49 15.18 -6.22
CA VAL A 285 -1.97 16.46 -6.72
C VAL A 285 -0.93 16.97 -5.74
N CYS A 286 0.33 16.97 -6.17
CA CYS A 286 1.48 17.43 -5.40
C CYS A 286 2.09 18.69 -6.05
N LEU A 287 2.64 19.55 -5.24
CA LEU A 287 3.47 20.64 -5.72
C LEU A 287 4.94 20.19 -5.79
N PRO A 288 5.64 20.41 -6.92
CA PRO A 288 7.06 20.12 -7.03
C PRO A 288 7.86 20.79 -5.91
N GLY A 289 8.66 20.00 -5.16
CA GLY A 289 9.46 20.51 -4.04
C GLY A 289 8.71 20.69 -2.72
N PHE A 290 7.36 20.66 -2.72
CA PHE A 290 6.54 20.80 -1.52
C PHE A 290 5.86 19.47 -1.12
N GLY A 291 5.43 18.66 -2.10
CA GLY A 291 4.74 17.40 -1.88
C GLY A 291 3.22 17.49 -1.93
N ALA A 292 2.54 16.57 -1.25
CA ALA A 292 1.08 16.46 -1.22
C ALA A 292 0.41 17.67 -0.56
N LEU A 293 -0.74 18.06 -1.10
CA LEU A 293 -1.58 19.14 -0.54
C LEU A 293 -2.64 18.59 0.42
N VAL A 294 -3.08 17.33 0.20
CA VAL A 294 -4.11 16.64 0.98
C VAL A 294 -3.80 15.15 0.99
N ASN A 295 -4.14 14.42 2.04
CA ASN A 295 -4.00 12.96 2.09
C ASN A 295 -5.25 12.21 2.59
N ASN A 296 -6.33 12.91 2.92
CA ASN A 296 -7.62 12.36 3.38
C ASN A 296 -7.53 11.46 4.64
N THR A 297 -6.48 11.60 5.45
CA THR A 297 -6.29 10.89 6.71
C THR A 297 -5.99 11.88 7.83
N ASP A 298 -5.79 11.39 9.05
CA ASP A 298 -5.32 12.17 10.19
C ASP A 298 -3.78 12.22 10.30
N LEU A 299 -3.08 11.66 9.30
CA LEU A 299 -1.62 11.66 9.28
C LEU A 299 -1.04 12.99 8.76
N PRO A 300 0.18 13.35 9.16
CA PRO A 300 0.92 14.45 8.53
C PRO A 300 1.05 14.24 7.02
N LEU A 301 1.06 15.32 6.23
CA LEU A 301 1.14 15.25 4.76
C LEU A 301 2.40 14.55 4.24
N SER A 302 3.49 14.51 5.02
CA SER A 302 4.69 13.75 4.70
C SER A 302 4.45 12.24 4.60
N TYR A 303 3.38 11.74 5.21
CA TYR A 303 2.97 10.33 5.14
C TYR A 303 2.01 10.03 3.98
N SER A 304 1.93 10.89 2.99
CA SER A 304 1.02 10.66 1.85
C SER A 304 1.46 9.52 0.92
N GLY A 305 2.67 9.00 1.04
CA GLY A 305 3.11 7.86 0.23
C GLY A 305 4.58 7.51 0.45
N GLY A 306 4.93 6.25 0.25
CA GLY A 306 6.29 5.72 0.44
C GLY A 306 6.46 4.97 1.76
N VAL A 307 7.71 4.72 2.14
CA VAL A 307 8.06 3.97 3.37
C VAL A 307 8.36 4.93 4.50
N HIS A 308 7.74 4.72 5.64
CA HIS A 308 7.89 5.53 6.84
C HIS A 308 8.07 4.66 8.08
N SER A 309 8.77 5.16 9.07
CA SER A 309 8.74 4.62 10.43
C SER A 309 7.58 5.27 11.19
N TRP A 310 6.72 4.45 11.77
CA TRP A 310 5.63 4.90 12.63
C TRP A 310 5.94 4.59 14.09
N GLN A 311 5.83 5.60 14.94
CA GLN A 311 5.94 5.44 16.39
C GLN A 311 4.58 5.62 17.05
N LEU A 312 4.27 4.82 18.04
CA LEU A 312 3.08 4.96 18.87
C LEU A 312 2.99 6.39 19.41
N GLY A 313 1.87 7.07 19.15
CA GLY A 313 1.63 8.44 19.58
C GLY A 313 2.29 9.51 18.68
N THR A 314 2.61 9.20 17.44
CA THR A 314 3.07 10.19 16.45
C THR A 314 2.03 11.30 16.21
N VAL A 315 0.74 10.99 16.37
CA VAL A 315 -0.38 11.93 16.32
C VAL A 315 -1.00 12.04 17.71
N ASP A 316 -1.00 13.23 18.30
CA ASP A 316 -1.48 13.47 19.67
C ASP A 316 -2.96 13.15 19.86
N ASN A 317 -3.80 13.52 18.87
CA ASN A 317 -5.25 13.30 18.89
C ASN A 317 -5.70 12.56 17.63
N PRO A 318 -5.49 11.24 17.55
CA PRO A 318 -5.89 10.48 16.38
C PRO A 318 -7.41 10.52 16.19
N ALA A 319 -7.84 10.56 14.94
CA ALA A 319 -9.28 10.57 14.62
C ALA A 319 -9.98 9.36 15.24
N PRO A 320 -11.09 9.55 15.96
CA PRO A 320 -11.78 8.46 16.63
C PRO A 320 -12.39 7.51 15.61
N ARG A 321 -12.55 6.24 16.00
CA ARG A 321 -13.31 5.30 15.19
C ARG A 321 -14.80 5.68 15.22
N VAL A 322 -15.34 6.02 14.07
CA VAL A 322 -16.75 6.39 13.90
C VAL A 322 -17.41 5.44 12.92
N ARG A 323 -18.41 4.70 13.35
CA ARG A 323 -19.23 3.82 12.50
C ARG A 323 -20.70 4.19 12.62
N LEU A 324 -21.35 4.47 11.49
CA LEU A 324 -22.76 4.85 11.44
C LEU A 324 -23.13 5.99 12.42
N GLY A 325 -22.20 6.95 12.58
CA GLY A 325 -22.39 8.11 13.46
C GLY A 325 -22.09 7.83 14.94
N LYS A 326 -21.73 6.62 15.34
CA LYS A 326 -21.32 6.29 16.70
C LYS A 326 -19.81 6.35 16.86
N ILE A 327 -19.33 6.95 17.93
CA ILE A 327 -17.92 6.95 18.32
C ILE A 327 -17.70 5.73 19.22
N TYR A 328 -16.66 4.95 18.90
CA TYR A 328 -16.26 3.78 19.68
C TYR A 328 -15.07 4.11 20.58
N PRO A 329 -14.98 3.46 21.76
CA PRO A 329 -13.88 3.71 22.67
C PRO A 329 -12.53 3.32 22.03
N PRO A 330 -11.42 3.91 22.51
CA PRO A 330 -10.08 3.48 22.15
C PRO A 330 -9.86 1.99 22.47
N VAL A 331 -8.97 1.36 21.70
CA VAL A 331 -8.57 -0.02 21.91
C VAL A 331 -7.61 -0.10 23.10
N ASP A 332 -7.72 -1.16 23.92
CA ASP A 332 -6.76 -1.46 24.96
C ASP A 332 -5.46 -2.00 24.35
N LEU A 333 -4.47 -1.14 24.23
CA LEU A 333 -3.17 -1.48 23.64
C LEU A 333 -2.38 -2.47 24.52
N GLN A 334 -2.64 -2.51 25.83
CA GLN A 334 -1.96 -3.46 26.71
C GLN A 334 -2.50 -4.87 26.51
N ALA A 335 -3.82 -5.02 26.39
CA ALA A 335 -4.43 -6.30 26.03
C ALA A 335 -3.91 -6.83 24.68
N LEU A 336 -3.78 -5.95 23.67
CA LEU A 336 -3.24 -6.29 22.36
C LEU A 336 -1.78 -6.74 22.43
N ARG A 337 -0.94 -6.07 23.25
CA ARG A 337 0.47 -6.50 23.46
C ARG A 337 0.55 -7.88 24.08
N ASN A 338 -0.30 -8.17 25.07
CA ASN A 338 -0.37 -9.47 25.74
C ASN A 338 -0.75 -10.56 24.73
N GLN A 339 -1.76 -10.32 23.90
CA GLN A 339 -2.16 -11.22 22.81
C GLN A 339 -1.01 -11.47 21.82
N ALA A 340 -0.27 -10.44 21.49
CA ALA A 340 0.88 -10.51 20.59
C ALA A 340 2.12 -11.22 21.21
N GLY A 341 2.09 -11.60 22.48
CA GLY A 341 3.22 -12.20 23.19
C GLY A 341 4.39 -11.22 23.38
N ILE A 342 4.14 -9.92 23.43
CA ILE A 342 5.15 -8.89 23.58
C ILE A 342 5.44 -8.65 25.07
N SER A 343 6.55 -9.18 25.56
CA SER A 343 6.99 -9.01 26.95
C SER A 343 7.73 -7.69 27.20
N ASN A 344 8.34 -7.08 26.17
CA ASN A 344 9.05 -5.80 26.30
C ASN A 344 8.23 -4.63 25.72
N PRO A 345 7.61 -3.78 26.56
CA PRO A 345 6.79 -2.66 26.09
C PRO A 345 7.56 -1.62 25.28
N THR A 346 8.88 -1.52 25.46
CA THR A 346 9.73 -0.57 24.72
C THR A 346 9.94 -1.02 23.29
N ALA A 347 9.96 -2.32 23.03
CA ALA A 347 10.08 -2.88 21.69
C ALA A 347 8.78 -2.71 20.86
N ALA A 348 7.63 -2.66 21.53
CA ALA A 348 6.29 -2.57 20.89
C ALA A 348 5.82 -1.09 20.81
N ARG A 349 6.62 -0.23 20.20
CA ARG A 349 6.28 1.20 20.01
C ARG A 349 6.50 1.69 18.60
N GLN A 350 6.99 0.83 17.72
CA GLN A 350 7.37 1.22 16.38
C GLN A 350 6.97 0.13 15.38
N THR A 351 6.53 0.55 14.21
CA THR A 351 6.34 -0.30 13.03
C THR A 351 6.82 0.44 11.78
N THR A 352 7.09 -0.29 10.71
CA THR A 352 7.31 0.31 9.40
C THR A 352 5.98 0.33 8.66
N VAL A 353 5.66 1.42 8.00
CA VAL A 353 4.47 1.52 7.14
C VAL A 353 4.89 1.87 5.71
N HIS A 354 4.36 1.14 4.73
CA HIS A 354 4.41 1.53 3.32
C HIS A 354 3.01 1.97 2.90
N ILE A 355 2.90 3.23 2.49
CA ILE A 355 1.65 3.82 2.00
C ILE A 355 1.75 3.92 0.48
N ALA A 356 0.93 3.16 -0.23
CA ALA A 356 0.90 3.15 -1.69
C ALA A 356 0.36 4.47 -2.24
N ARG A 357 0.91 4.89 -3.38
CA ARG A 357 0.36 6.04 -4.12
C ARG A 357 -0.84 5.66 -4.98
N GLY A 358 -1.19 4.36 -5.01
CA GLY A 358 -2.28 3.84 -5.80
C GLY A 358 -2.01 3.85 -7.30
N LEU A 359 -2.65 2.96 -8.02
CA LEU A 359 -2.49 2.80 -9.47
C LEU A 359 -3.59 3.52 -10.28
N GLY A 360 -4.81 3.51 -9.76
CA GLY A 360 -5.95 4.14 -10.40
C GLY A 360 -6.21 5.57 -9.94
N THR A 361 -7.28 6.10 -10.47
CA THR A 361 -7.91 7.35 -10.06
C THR A 361 -9.42 7.18 -10.19
N SER A 362 -10.19 7.97 -9.44
CA SER A 362 -11.62 8.05 -9.73
C SER A 362 -11.84 8.45 -11.20
N LYS A 363 -12.79 7.81 -11.90
CA LYS A 363 -13.17 8.20 -13.28
C LYS A 363 -13.66 9.65 -13.39
N PHE A 364 -14.06 10.24 -12.27
CA PHE A 364 -14.51 11.63 -12.19
C PHE A 364 -13.38 12.64 -11.97
N THR A 365 -12.20 12.17 -11.57
CA THR A 365 -11.02 13.00 -11.34
C THR A 365 -9.77 12.27 -11.84
N PRO A 366 -9.68 12.01 -13.17
CA PRO A 366 -8.62 11.18 -13.75
C PRO A 366 -7.33 11.99 -13.96
N VAL A 367 -6.86 12.66 -12.92
CA VAL A 367 -5.70 13.54 -12.96
C VAL A 367 -4.70 13.20 -11.86
N ARG A 368 -3.40 13.31 -12.20
CA ARG A 368 -2.29 13.26 -11.22
C ARG A 368 -1.27 14.34 -11.58
N LEU A 369 -0.72 15.00 -10.58
CA LEU A 369 0.30 16.03 -10.78
C LEU A 369 1.46 15.81 -9.80
N ALA A 370 2.67 15.64 -10.33
CA ALA A 370 3.89 15.31 -9.59
C ALA A 370 3.72 14.12 -8.61
N CYS A 371 2.77 13.23 -8.94
CA CYS A 371 2.39 12.06 -8.16
C CYS A 371 1.93 10.92 -9.09
N PRO A 372 2.84 10.33 -9.89
CA PRO A 372 2.48 9.27 -10.83
C PRO A 372 1.89 8.06 -10.13
N PRO A 373 1.03 7.29 -10.82
CA PRO A 373 0.52 6.01 -10.30
C PRO A 373 1.67 5.06 -9.97
N GLU A 374 1.48 4.20 -8.95
CA GLU A 374 2.55 3.35 -8.45
C GLU A 374 2.06 1.96 -8.06
N ALA A 375 2.74 0.93 -8.57
CA ALA A 375 2.83 -0.38 -7.94
C ALA A 375 4.19 -0.50 -7.23
N ALA A 376 4.26 -1.25 -6.13
CA ALA A 376 5.51 -1.40 -5.38
C ALA A 376 5.93 -2.86 -5.25
N ILE A 377 7.22 -3.16 -5.47
CA ILE A 377 7.86 -4.41 -5.04
C ILE A 377 8.68 -4.08 -3.79
N ILE A 378 8.27 -4.65 -2.66
CA ILE A 378 8.94 -4.45 -1.38
C ILE A 378 9.72 -5.72 -1.06
N THR A 379 11.03 -5.62 -1.08
CA THR A 379 11.94 -6.70 -0.74
C THR A 379 12.29 -6.60 0.74
N ILE A 380 11.96 -7.63 1.51
CA ILE A 380 12.31 -7.75 2.92
C ILE A 380 13.43 -8.77 3.02
N SER A 381 14.55 -8.37 3.61
CA SER A 381 15.71 -9.22 3.86
C SER A 381 15.86 -9.45 5.36
N GLY A 382 15.67 -10.68 5.83
CA GLY A 382 15.86 -11.04 7.23
C GLY A 382 17.30 -11.44 7.51
N LEU A 383 17.91 -10.84 8.54
CA LEU A 383 19.23 -11.24 9.01
C LEU A 383 19.13 -12.50 9.88
N SER A 384 20.16 -13.34 9.85
CA SER A 384 20.30 -14.44 10.82
C SER A 384 20.57 -13.87 12.22
N SER A 385 20.11 -14.60 13.22
CA SER A 385 20.45 -14.34 14.63
C SER A 385 21.87 -14.83 14.97
N ASP A 386 22.66 -15.25 13.99
CA ASP A 386 23.98 -15.80 14.24
C ASP A 386 24.89 -14.73 14.82
N LYS A 387 25.46 -15.11 15.94
CA LYS A 387 26.32 -14.38 16.88
C LYS A 387 27.63 -13.92 16.27
#